data_772be2bbdd06dbe4724a2074b846a4b0
#
_entry.id   772be2bbdd06dbe4724a2074b846a4b0
#
_cell.length_a   1.000
_cell.length_b   1.000
_cell.length_c   1.000
_cell.angle_alpha   90.00
_cell.angle_beta   90.00
_cell.angle_gamma   90.00
#
_symmetry.space_group_name_H-M   'P 1'
#
loop_
_entity.id
_entity.type
_entity.pdbx_description
1 polymer ?
#
loop_
_entity_poly.entity_id
_entity_poly.type
_entity_poly.pdbx_seq_one_letter_code
_entity_poly.pdbx_strand_id
1 'polypeptide(L)'
;MSLHFTEILETICMVSDQNFDVRTITIGIDLHDCISPDINQLNQNIYNKITRIGKDLVQTARHLSAKYGVPIVNQRISVTPIAQIAAATGADSYVSIAQTLDKAAKAIGVSFIGGFSALVQKGMSPADRVLINSIPEAMKTTDIVCSSINIGSTRAGINMDAVKLAADTIKRTADITPEGFGCAKIVVFCNAVEDNPFMAGAFHGSGEADAIINVGVSGPGVVQAALKDCDSQNLTEIAEIVKKTAFKITRVGELIGQEAAKILGIPFGILDLSLAPTPAVGDSVARILEAMGLTVCGTHGTTAALALLNDAVKKGGMMASSAVGGLSGAFIPVSEDEGMIAAAESGILTLDKLEAMTAVCSVGLDMVAVPGDTSAATIAGIIADEAAIGMINSKTTAVRIIPVTGKGVGESVDFGGLLGYAPIMPVKEGSCEVFVNRGGRIPAPVQSMKN
;
A
#
# COMPACT_ATOMS: atom_id res chain seq x y z
N MET A 1 -7.54 -29.58 -20.52
CA MET A 1 -7.74 -29.73 -19.09
C MET A 1 -9.24 -29.73 -18.85
N SER A 2 -9.83 -30.84 -18.37
CA SER A 2 -11.24 -30.85 -17.98
C SER A 2 -11.34 -30.18 -16.60
N LEU A 3 -11.98 -29.03 -16.52
CA LEU A 3 -12.35 -28.41 -15.24
C LEU A 3 -13.34 -29.37 -14.55
N HIS A 4 -13.04 -29.76 -13.31
CA HIS A 4 -13.99 -30.50 -12.50
C HIS A 4 -15.11 -29.56 -12.06
N PHE A 5 -16.36 -30.06 -12.07
CA PHE A 5 -17.54 -29.27 -11.67
C PHE A 5 -17.42 -28.66 -10.28
N THR A 6 -16.75 -29.35 -9.36
CA THR A 6 -16.43 -28.86 -8.01
C THR A 6 -15.51 -27.66 -8.01
N GLU A 7 -14.51 -27.55 -8.90
CA GLU A 7 -13.60 -26.42 -9.00
C GLU A 7 -14.31 -25.15 -9.54
N ILE A 8 -15.28 -25.36 -10.45
CA ILE A 8 -16.11 -24.26 -10.97
C ILE A 8 -17.01 -23.71 -9.86
N LEU A 9 -17.70 -24.60 -9.11
CA LEU A 9 -18.54 -24.19 -7.99
C LEU A 9 -17.73 -23.47 -6.90
N GLU A 10 -16.54 -23.93 -6.59
CA GLU A 10 -15.66 -23.30 -5.61
C GLU A 10 -15.28 -21.89 -6.03
N THR A 11 -14.92 -21.67 -7.30
CA THR A 11 -14.61 -20.33 -7.82
C THR A 11 -15.82 -19.41 -7.76
N ILE A 12 -17.01 -19.90 -8.06
CA ILE A 12 -18.26 -19.15 -7.94
C ILE A 12 -18.49 -18.72 -6.48
N CYS A 13 -18.36 -19.65 -5.52
CA CYS A 13 -18.50 -19.34 -4.09
C CYS A 13 -17.46 -18.31 -3.61
N MET A 14 -16.21 -18.40 -4.08
CA MET A 14 -15.18 -17.40 -3.73
C MET A 14 -15.61 -15.97 -4.11
N VAL A 15 -16.24 -15.81 -5.27
CA VAL A 15 -16.68 -14.51 -5.76
C VAL A 15 -18.01 -14.08 -5.14
N SER A 16 -19.03 -14.96 -5.11
CA SER A 16 -20.40 -14.60 -4.70
C SER A 16 -20.55 -14.43 -3.18
N ASP A 17 -19.83 -15.26 -2.40
CA ASP A 17 -20.09 -15.42 -0.97
C ASP A 17 -18.89 -15.05 -0.08
N GLN A 18 -17.68 -14.98 -0.66
CA GLN A 18 -16.43 -14.85 0.09
C GLN A 18 -15.61 -13.59 -0.28
N ASN A 19 -16.24 -12.63 -0.96
CA ASN A 19 -15.65 -11.32 -1.33
C ASN A 19 -14.32 -11.39 -2.09
N PHE A 20 -14.11 -12.46 -2.90
CA PHE A 20 -12.92 -12.54 -3.74
C PHE A 20 -12.96 -11.52 -4.85
N ASP A 21 -11.87 -10.74 -4.99
CA ASP A 21 -11.71 -9.79 -6.08
C ASP A 21 -10.27 -9.75 -6.64
N VAL A 22 -10.16 -9.27 -7.88
CA VAL A 22 -8.92 -8.69 -8.38
C VAL A 22 -8.93 -7.23 -7.98
N ARG A 23 -8.18 -6.91 -6.94
CA ARG A 23 -8.19 -5.59 -6.32
C ARG A 23 -7.74 -4.52 -7.30
N THR A 24 -6.78 -4.84 -8.16
CA THR A 24 -6.29 -3.88 -9.16
C THR A 24 -5.60 -4.55 -10.34
N ILE A 25 -5.74 -3.92 -11.51
CA ILE A 25 -4.77 -4.02 -12.62
C ILE A 25 -4.08 -2.66 -12.69
N THR A 26 -2.76 -2.66 -12.50
CA THR A 26 -1.93 -1.45 -12.51
C THR A 26 -0.96 -1.50 -13.68
N ILE A 27 -0.93 -0.46 -14.52
CA ILE A 27 0.13 -0.29 -15.51
C ILE A 27 1.21 0.60 -14.92
N GLY A 28 2.42 0.06 -14.78
CA GLY A 28 3.64 0.84 -14.55
C GLY A 28 4.10 1.47 -15.85
N ILE A 29 4.48 2.75 -15.85
CA ILE A 29 4.92 3.49 -17.03
C ILE A 29 6.21 4.24 -16.73
N ASP A 30 7.27 3.94 -17.47
CA ASP A 30 8.50 4.73 -17.43
C ASP A 30 8.27 6.13 -18.03
N LEU A 31 8.84 7.16 -17.42
CA LEU A 31 8.72 8.55 -17.87
C LEU A 31 10.07 9.21 -18.20
N HIS A 32 11.17 8.46 -18.27
CA HIS A 32 12.49 9.05 -18.53
C HIS A 32 12.55 9.72 -19.92
N ASP A 33 11.86 9.19 -20.92
CA ASP A 33 11.78 9.79 -22.27
C ASP A 33 10.91 11.06 -22.33
N CYS A 34 10.20 11.39 -21.21
CA CYS A 34 9.42 12.62 -21.11
C CYS A 34 10.26 13.81 -20.64
N ILE A 35 11.49 13.60 -20.11
CA ILE A 35 12.32 14.63 -19.51
C ILE A 35 12.49 15.84 -20.44
N SER A 36 12.31 17.03 -19.88
CA SER A 36 12.53 18.32 -20.55
C SER A 36 12.98 19.37 -19.52
N PRO A 37 13.85 20.30 -19.87
CA PRO A 37 14.16 21.45 -19.03
C PRO A 37 12.98 22.44 -18.90
N ASP A 38 12.05 22.45 -19.84
CA ASP A 38 10.80 23.21 -19.75
C ASP A 38 9.72 22.36 -19.08
N ILE A 39 9.22 22.82 -17.93
CA ILE A 39 8.20 22.12 -17.14
C ILE A 39 6.87 21.97 -17.93
N ASN A 40 6.51 22.91 -18.81
CA ASN A 40 5.31 22.80 -19.61
C ASN A 40 5.46 21.69 -20.67
N GLN A 41 6.63 21.59 -21.28
CA GLN A 41 6.93 20.52 -22.23
C GLN A 41 6.97 19.16 -21.52
N LEU A 42 7.59 19.08 -20.33
CA LEU A 42 7.59 17.90 -19.48
C LEU A 42 6.13 17.45 -19.19
N ASN A 43 5.28 18.38 -18.72
CA ASN A 43 3.87 18.11 -18.45
C ASN A 43 3.13 17.57 -19.69
N GLN A 44 3.36 18.17 -20.87
CA GLN A 44 2.73 17.72 -22.11
C GLN A 44 3.20 16.32 -22.51
N ASN A 45 4.49 16.03 -22.37
CA ASN A 45 5.06 14.71 -22.67
C ASN A 45 4.46 13.64 -21.73
N ILE A 46 4.41 13.90 -20.42
CA ILE A 46 3.80 13.02 -19.41
C ILE A 46 2.33 12.73 -19.77
N TYR A 47 1.54 13.78 -20.02
CA TYR A 47 0.12 13.63 -20.37
C TYR A 47 -0.05 12.74 -21.60
N ASN A 48 0.69 13.02 -22.65
CA ASN A 48 0.61 12.28 -23.91
C ASN A 48 1.01 10.81 -23.73
N LYS A 49 2.09 10.53 -23.00
CA LYS A 49 2.57 9.14 -22.77
C LYS A 49 1.56 8.34 -21.98
N ILE A 50 1.08 8.86 -20.84
CA ILE A 50 0.11 8.18 -19.99
C ILE A 50 -1.20 7.91 -20.73
N THR A 51 -1.75 8.92 -21.42
CA THR A 51 -3.02 8.75 -22.15
C THR A 51 -2.89 7.79 -23.34
N ARG A 52 -1.75 7.75 -24.00
CA ARG A 52 -1.49 6.81 -25.11
C ARG A 52 -1.39 5.36 -24.60
N ILE A 53 -0.66 5.11 -23.51
CA ILE A 53 -0.42 3.75 -22.98
C ILE A 53 -1.63 3.23 -22.20
N GLY A 54 -2.27 4.08 -21.39
CA GLY A 54 -3.35 3.68 -20.47
C GLY A 54 -4.76 3.65 -21.07
N LYS A 55 -4.97 4.14 -22.31
CA LYS A 55 -6.30 4.38 -22.90
C LYS A 55 -7.26 3.19 -22.87
N ASP A 56 -6.74 1.98 -23.03
CA ASP A 56 -7.56 0.76 -23.15
C ASP A 56 -7.67 -0.03 -21.84
N LEU A 57 -7.00 0.41 -20.75
CA LEU A 57 -6.92 -0.31 -19.48
C LEU A 57 -8.31 -0.56 -18.87
N VAL A 58 -9.12 0.47 -18.75
CA VAL A 58 -10.45 0.38 -18.11
C VAL A 58 -11.38 -0.53 -18.88
N GLN A 59 -11.36 -0.43 -20.23
CA GLN A 59 -12.18 -1.28 -21.08
C GLN A 59 -11.73 -2.76 -21.00
N THR A 60 -10.41 -3.00 -20.98
CA THR A 60 -9.84 -4.33 -20.81
C THR A 60 -10.24 -4.96 -19.48
N ALA A 61 -10.16 -4.20 -18.38
CA ALA A 61 -10.58 -4.67 -17.07
C ALA A 61 -12.06 -5.05 -17.04
N ARG A 62 -12.95 -4.22 -17.61
CA ARG A 62 -14.39 -4.52 -17.74
C ARG A 62 -14.65 -5.78 -18.56
N HIS A 63 -13.93 -5.93 -19.68
CA HIS A 63 -14.04 -7.13 -20.53
C HIS A 63 -13.62 -8.38 -19.77
N LEU A 64 -12.50 -8.36 -19.07
CA LEU A 64 -11.99 -9.51 -18.29
C LEU A 64 -12.90 -9.84 -17.11
N SER A 65 -13.41 -8.83 -16.40
CA SER A 65 -14.38 -9.03 -15.33
C SER A 65 -15.65 -9.73 -15.86
N ALA A 66 -16.19 -9.30 -16.98
CA ALA A 66 -17.36 -9.95 -17.61
C ALA A 66 -17.04 -11.36 -18.13
N LYS A 67 -15.84 -11.58 -18.70
CA LYS A 67 -15.41 -12.87 -19.25
C LYS A 67 -15.23 -13.95 -18.17
N TYR A 68 -14.65 -13.59 -17.03
CA TYR A 68 -14.30 -14.54 -15.97
C TYR A 68 -15.28 -14.53 -14.78
N GLY A 69 -16.21 -13.57 -14.74
CA GLY A 69 -17.12 -13.41 -13.62
C GLY A 69 -16.45 -12.93 -12.31
N VAL A 70 -15.20 -12.47 -12.37
CA VAL A 70 -14.44 -12.01 -11.21
C VAL A 70 -14.39 -10.48 -11.21
N PRO A 71 -14.80 -9.80 -10.12
CA PRO A 71 -14.70 -8.35 -10.05
C PRO A 71 -13.25 -7.86 -10.18
N ILE A 72 -13.03 -6.86 -11.03
CA ILE A 72 -11.77 -6.11 -11.10
C ILE A 72 -12.08 -4.70 -10.60
N VAL A 73 -11.77 -4.46 -9.32
CA VAL A 73 -12.30 -3.33 -8.56
C VAL A 73 -11.69 -2.00 -9.00
N ASN A 74 -10.36 -1.96 -9.17
CA ASN A 74 -9.65 -0.74 -9.55
C ASN A 74 -8.77 -0.95 -10.78
N GLN A 75 -8.60 0.11 -11.53
CA GLN A 75 -7.60 0.26 -12.59
C GLN A 75 -6.71 1.42 -12.23
N ARG A 76 -5.38 1.22 -12.27
CA ARG A 76 -4.42 2.17 -11.72
C ARG A 76 -3.25 2.38 -12.67
N ILE A 77 -2.57 3.51 -12.52
CA ILE A 77 -1.29 3.80 -13.16
C ILE A 77 -0.25 4.06 -12.07
N SER A 78 0.96 3.54 -12.25
CA SER A 78 2.14 3.96 -11.50
C SER A 78 3.19 4.49 -12.47
N VAL A 79 3.89 5.55 -12.09
CA VAL A 79 4.90 6.17 -12.97
C VAL A 79 6.26 6.22 -12.28
N THR A 80 7.31 6.44 -13.04
CA THR A 80 8.66 6.74 -12.54
C THR A 80 8.57 7.84 -11.48
N PRO A 81 9.30 7.73 -10.35
CA PRO A 81 9.30 8.76 -9.30
C PRO A 81 9.55 10.15 -9.87
N ILE A 82 8.57 11.03 -9.72
CA ILE A 82 8.57 12.37 -10.36
C ILE A 82 9.79 13.20 -9.95
N ALA A 83 10.32 13.03 -8.73
CA ALA A 83 11.53 13.74 -8.31
C ALA A 83 12.72 13.49 -9.24
N GLN A 84 12.81 12.29 -9.84
CA GLN A 84 13.92 11.92 -10.75
C GLN A 84 13.80 12.62 -12.10
N ILE A 85 12.60 12.64 -12.67
CA ILE A 85 12.37 13.20 -14.02
C ILE A 85 12.19 14.70 -14.02
N ALA A 86 11.70 15.29 -12.94
CA ALA A 86 11.47 16.73 -12.81
C ALA A 86 12.76 17.51 -12.48
N ALA A 87 13.83 16.84 -12.07
CA ALA A 87 15.09 17.47 -11.67
C ALA A 87 15.67 18.38 -12.77
N ALA A 88 15.52 18.02 -14.03
CA ALA A 88 16.03 18.78 -15.17
C ALA A 88 15.35 20.15 -15.36
N THR A 89 14.15 20.35 -14.78
CA THR A 89 13.38 21.60 -14.97
C THR A 89 13.93 22.75 -14.12
N GLY A 90 14.59 22.46 -13.00
CA GLY A 90 15.01 23.48 -12.04
C GLY A 90 13.87 24.29 -11.41
N ALA A 91 12.62 23.80 -11.52
CA ALA A 91 11.44 24.50 -10.99
C ALA A 91 11.37 24.41 -9.46
N ASP A 92 10.80 25.45 -8.83
CA ASP A 92 10.64 25.56 -7.38
C ASP A 92 9.41 24.83 -6.83
N SER A 93 8.55 24.29 -7.71
CA SER A 93 7.34 23.54 -7.37
C SER A 93 6.98 22.55 -8.46
N TYR A 94 6.53 21.36 -8.05
CA TYR A 94 6.06 20.29 -8.96
C TYR A 94 4.54 20.08 -8.88
N VAL A 95 3.79 21.01 -8.31
CA VAL A 95 2.32 20.92 -8.22
C VAL A 95 1.68 20.80 -9.61
N SER A 96 2.19 21.52 -10.63
CA SER A 96 1.70 21.42 -12.00
C SER A 96 1.87 20.02 -12.61
N ILE A 97 2.92 19.29 -12.20
CA ILE A 97 3.13 17.89 -12.63
C ILE A 97 2.09 17.00 -11.96
N ALA A 98 1.81 17.15 -10.66
CA ALA A 98 0.74 16.42 -9.99
C ALA A 98 -0.62 16.65 -10.65
N GLN A 99 -0.95 17.90 -10.98
CA GLN A 99 -2.18 18.26 -11.71
C GLN A 99 -2.23 17.62 -13.11
N THR A 100 -1.09 17.49 -13.77
CA THR A 100 -0.99 16.80 -15.07
C THR A 100 -1.23 15.30 -14.93
N LEU A 101 -0.68 14.66 -13.89
CA LEU A 101 -0.94 13.26 -13.56
C LEU A 101 -2.43 13.03 -13.30
N ASP A 102 -3.05 13.88 -12.49
CA ASP A 102 -4.49 13.83 -12.17
C ASP A 102 -5.34 13.94 -13.43
N LYS A 103 -5.03 14.93 -14.29
CA LYS A 103 -5.72 15.15 -15.56
C LYS A 103 -5.58 13.96 -16.51
N ALA A 104 -4.37 13.40 -16.63
CA ALA A 104 -4.12 12.25 -17.50
C ALA A 104 -4.87 11.00 -17.01
N ALA A 105 -4.83 10.74 -15.71
CA ALA A 105 -5.51 9.61 -15.08
C ALA A 105 -7.04 9.71 -15.23
N LYS A 106 -7.60 10.89 -15.02
CA LYS A 106 -9.04 11.17 -15.24
C LYS A 106 -9.44 10.99 -16.72
N ALA A 107 -8.59 11.41 -17.65
CA ALA A 107 -8.86 11.30 -19.09
C ALA A 107 -8.99 9.83 -19.55
N ILE A 108 -8.26 8.91 -18.92
CA ILE A 108 -8.35 7.46 -19.22
C ILE A 108 -9.27 6.70 -18.27
N GLY A 109 -9.85 7.40 -17.27
CA GLY A 109 -10.86 6.86 -16.36
C GLY A 109 -10.34 5.89 -15.30
N VAL A 110 -9.05 5.95 -14.95
CA VAL A 110 -8.48 5.11 -13.89
C VAL A 110 -8.80 5.64 -12.51
N SER A 111 -8.76 4.75 -11.49
CA SER A 111 -9.14 5.06 -10.12
C SER A 111 -8.08 5.89 -9.38
N PHE A 112 -6.79 5.61 -9.64
CA PHE A 112 -5.66 6.26 -8.97
C PHE A 112 -4.43 6.29 -9.88
N ILE A 113 -3.54 7.25 -9.60
CA ILE A 113 -2.19 7.32 -10.18
C ILE A 113 -1.16 7.58 -9.10
N GLY A 114 -0.14 6.71 -9.02
CA GLY A 114 1.00 6.82 -8.11
C GLY A 114 2.27 7.25 -8.84
N GLY A 115 3.30 7.59 -8.07
CA GLY A 115 4.61 8.00 -8.59
C GLY A 115 4.92 9.48 -8.38
N PHE A 116 4.02 10.28 -7.76
CA PHE A 116 4.41 11.59 -7.24
C PHE A 116 5.30 11.40 -6.01
N SER A 117 6.52 10.88 -6.23
CA SER A 117 7.34 10.20 -5.23
C SER A 117 8.79 10.68 -5.24
N ALA A 118 9.45 10.53 -4.08
CA ALA A 118 10.88 10.78 -3.88
C ALA A 118 11.56 9.59 -3.17
N LEU A 119 12.72 9.16 -3.67
CA LEU A 119 13.52 8.06 -3.13
C LEU A 119 14.76 8.62 -2.45
N VAL A 120 14.67 8.92 -1.13
CA VAL A 120 15.66 9.69 -0.39
C VAL A 120 16.45 8.88 0.64
N GLN A 121 16.38 7.54 0.58
CA GLN A 121 17.08 6.64 1.49
C GLN A 121 18.62 6.77 1.42
N LYS A 122 19.18 7.14 0.26
CA LYS A 122 20.63 7.35 0.10
C LYS A 122 21.07 8.78 0.39
N GLY A 123 20.21 9.72 0.13
CA GLY A 123 20.42 11.16 0.28
C GLY A 123 19.24 11.88 -0.37
N MET A 124 19.18 13.19 -0.19
CA MET A 124 18.09 14.03 -0.67
C MET A 124 18.65 15.13 -1.58
N SER A 125 18.33 15.04 -2.87
CA SER A 125 18.68 16.07 -3.86
C SER A 125 17.81 17.33 -3.70
N PRO A 126 18.17 18.45 -4.34
CA PRO A 126 17.29 19.63 -4.42
C PRO A 126 15.90 19.28 -5.00
N ALA A 127 15.84 18.46 -6.05
CA ALA A 127 14.58 18.04 -6.69
C ALA A 127 13.70 17.22 -5.75
N ASP A 128 14.28 16.32 -4.93
CA ASP A 128 13.53 15.58 -3.92
C ASP A 128 12.90 16.53 -2.90
N ARG A 129 13.62 17.55 -2.45
CA ARG A 129 13.09 18.57 -1.52
C ARG A 129 11.94 19.36 -2.14
N VAL A 130 12.07 19.76 -3.41
CA VAL A 130 11.00 20.45 -4.14
C VAL A 130 9.76 19.57 -4.22
N LEU A 131 9.92 18.28 -4.59
CA LEU A 131 8.80 17.35 -4.66
C LEU A 131 8.12 17.20 -3.30
N ILE A 132 8.87 16.88 -2.24
CA ILE A 132 8.31 16.65 -0.90
C ILE A 132 7.59 17.90 -0.40
N ASN A 133 8.16 19.10 -0.60
CA ASN A 133 7.52 20.36 -0.26
C ASN A 133 6.26 20.67 -1.10
N SER A 134 6.15 20.10 -2.30
CA SER A 134 4.98 20.25 -3.18
C SER A 134 3.83 19.32 -2.80
N ILE A 135 4.06 18.25 -2.03
CA ILE A 135 3.03 17.25 -1.67
C ILE A 135 1.79 17.88 -1.04
N PRO A 136 1.87 18.77 -0.04
CA PRO A 136 0.66 19.29 0.60
C PRO A 136 -0.29 19.95 -0.42
N GLU A 137 0.21 20.85 -1.25
CA GLU A 137 -0.60 21.56 -2.25
C GLU A 137 -1.02 20.61 -3.39
N ALA A 138 -0.19 19.63 -3.76
CA ALA A 138 -0.57 18.59 -4.73
C ALA A 138 -1.76 17.77 -4.21
N MET A 139 -1.73 17.31 -2.97
CA MET A 139 -2.83 16.53 -2.37
C MET A 139 -4.12 17.33 -2.21
N LYS A 140 -4.01 18.65 -2.00
CA LYS A 140 -5.15 19.57 -1.93
C LYS A 140 -5.79 19.83 -3.28
N THR A 141 -4.99 19.89 -4.35
CA THR A 141 -5.43 20.33 -5.69
C THR A 141 -5.65 19.18 -6.67
N THR A 142 -5.47 17.94 -6.24
CA THR A 142 -5.70 16.73 -7.05
C THR A 142 -6.58 15.74 -6.32
N ASP A 143 -7.37 14.97 -7.06
CA ASP A 143 -8.31 13.99 -6.48
C ASP A 143 -7.68 12.60 -6.32
N ILE A 144 -7.02 12.10 -7.38
CA ILE A 144 -6.62 10.69 -7.51
C ILE A 144 -5.10 10.45 -7.57
N VAL A 145 -4.30 11.50 -7.37
CA VAL A 145 -2.83 11.38 -7.29
C VAL A 145 -2.42 10.90 -5.92
N CYS A 146 -1.53 9.90 -5.91
CA CYS A 146 -0.93 9.35 -4.70
C CYS A 146 0.58 9.63 -4.66
N SER A 147 1.11 9.77 -3.46
CA SER A 147 2.50 10.14 -3.21
C SER A 147 3.18 9.17 -2.26
N SER A 148 4.48 8.97 -2.45
CA SER A 148 5.30 8.22 -1.50
C SER A 148 6.70 8.80 -1.33
N ILE A 149 7.27 8.58 -0.13
CA ILE A 149 8.62 9.00 0.22
C ILE A 149 9.36 7.79 0.79
N ASN A 150 10.39 7.29 0.13
CA ASN A 150 11.21 6.20 0.66
C ASN A 150 12.41 6.78 1.43
N ILE A 151 12.34 6.75 2.78
CA ILE A 151 13.30 7.43 3.67
C ILE A 151 14.43 6.52 4.16
N GLY A 152 14.32 5.22 3.99
CA GLY A 152 15.25 4.26 4.55
C GLY A 152 15.35 2.97 3.76
N SER A 153 16.40 2.23 4.02
CA SER A 153 16.54 0.84 3.58
C SER A 153 17.52 0.08 4.47
N THR A 154 17.40 -1.25 4.44
CA THR A 154 18.34 -2.13 5.15
C THR A 154 19.80 -1.88 4.77
N ARG A 155 20.06 -1.45 3.53
CA ARG A 155 21.43 -1.18 3.04
C ARG A 155 21.91 0.22 3.27
N ALA A 156 21.01 1.21 3.26
CA ALA A 156 21.36 2.63 3.38
C ALA A 156 21.19 3.16 4.81
N GLY A 157 20.47 2.48 5.68
CA GLY A 157 20.03 3.02 6.96
C GLY A 157 18.82 3.93 6.80
N ILE A 158 18.52 4.73 7.81
CA ILE A 158 17.39 5.66 7.86
C ILE A 158 17.88 7.09 7.73
N ASN A 159 17.35 7.85 6.79
CA ASN A 159 17.62 9.27 6.59
C ASN A 159 16.72 10.10 7.51
N MET A 160 17.23 10.49 8.69
CA MET A 160 16.46 11.21 9.71
C MET A 160 16.06 12.63 9.28
N ASP A 161 16.84 13.27 8.39
CA ASP A 161 16.46 14.56 7.82
C ASP A 161 15.23 14.41 6.91
N ALA A 162 15.14 13.30 6.17
CA ALA A 162 13.97 12.97 5.37
C ALA A 162 12.78 12.54 6.22
N VAL A 163 12.99 11.82 7.32
CA VAL A 163 11.94 11.47 8.31
C VAL A 163 11.27 12.73 8.84
N LYS A 164 12.06 13.70 9.28
CA LYS A 164 11.57 14.99 9.76
C LYS A 164 10.77 15.73 8.68
N LEU A 165 11.32 15.86 7.48
CA LEU A 165 10.65 16.54 6.37
C LEU A 165 9.35 15.84 5.97
N ALA A 166 9.31 14.51 5.97
CA ALA A 166 8.10 13.73 5.68
C ALA A 166 7.01 13.97 6.74
N ALA A 167 7.38 13.98 8.03
CA ALA A 167 6.44 14.25 9.12
C ALA A 167 5.87 15.69 9.06
N ASP A 168 6.73 16.69 8.81
CA ASP A 168 6.31 18.07 8.58
C ASP A 168 5.35 18.17 7.38
N THR A 169 5.62 17.40 6.32
CA THR A 169 4.78 17.33 5.12
C THR A 169 3.41 16.71 5.42
N ILE A 170 3.36 15.61 6.17
CA ILE A 170 2.11 14.98 6.61
C ILE A 170 1.30 15.97 7.44
N LYS A 171 1.92 16.61 8.45
CA LYS A 171 1.24 17.59 9.29
C LYS A 171 0.66 18.76 8.49
N ARG A 172 1.45 19.35 7.60
CA ARG A 172 0.99 20.41 6.69
C ARG A 172 -0.14 19.96 5.78
N THR A 173 -0.07 18.73 5.26
CA THR A 173 -1.14 18.17 4.42
C THR A 173 -2.42 18.00 5.21
N ALA A 174 -2.33 17.50 6.43
CA ALA A 174 -3.48 17.38 7.33
C ALA A 174 -4.15 18.73 7.59
N ASP A 175 -3.35 19.77 7.85
CA ASP A 175 -3.85 21.11 8.19
C ASP A 175 -4.57 21.81 7.02
N ILE A 176 -4.22 21.50 5.77
CA ILE A 176 -4.78 22.17 4.58
C ILE A 176 -5.81 21.36 3.79
N THR A 177 -6.07 20.11 4.21
CA THR A 177 -7.07 19.23 3.59
C THR A 177 -8.18 18.90 4.60
N PRO A 178 -9.44 18.76 4.15
CA PRO A 178 -10.55 18.45 5.03
C PRO A 178 -10.27 17.20 5.87
N GLU A 179 -10.39 17.31 7.20
CA GLU A 179 -10.17 16.20 8.15
C GLU A 179 -8.85 15.41 7.94
N GLY A 180 -7.84 16.05 7.34
CA GLY A 180 -6.57 15.39 7.03
C GLY A 180 -6.61 14.39 5.86
N PHE A 181 -7.69 14.34 5.07
CA PHE A 181 -7.91 13.35 4.01
C PHE A 181 -6.76 13.24 3.00
N GLY A 182 -6.06 14.34 2.73
CA GLY A 182 -4.87 14.32 1.86
C GLY A 182 -3.80 13.33 2.32
N CYS A 183 -3.70 13.07 3.64
CA CYS A 183 -2.73 12.14 4.21
C CYS A 183 -3.05 10.67 3.87
N ALA A 184 -4.31 10.32 3.57
CA ALA A 184 -4.68 8.99 3.10
C ALA A 184 -4.03 8.63 1.76
N LYS A 185 -3.56 9.63 1.00
CA LYS A 185 -2.88 9.49 -0.30
C LYS A 185 -1.36 9.55 -0.19
N ILE A 186 -0.79 9.59 1.02
CA ILE A 186 0.66 9.71 1.27
C ILE A 186 1.15 8.49 2.05
N VAL A 187 2.24 7.88 1.58
CA VAL A 187 2.92 6.78 2.29
C VAL A 187 4.40 7.10 2.45
N VAL A 188 4.92 6.89 3.66
CA VAL A 188 6.35 6.95 3.94
C VAL A 188 6.89 5.54 4.09
N PHE A 189 7.91 5.19 3.31
CA PHE A 189 8.48 3.83 3.26
C PHE A 189 9.89 3.73 3.84
N CYS A 190 10.17 2.55 4.37
CA CYS A 190 11.50 1.95 4.42
C CYS A 190 11.50 0.66 3.59
N ASN A 191 12.53 0.45 2.76
CA ASN A 191 12.61 -0.67 1.82
C ASN A 191 11.40 -0.73 0.84
N ALA A 192 11.04 0.40 0.23
CA ALA A 192 9.99 0.43 -0.78
C ALA A 192 10.27 -0.56 -1.92
N VAL A 193 9.27 -1.29 -2.36
CA VAL A 193 9.33 -2.14 -3.55
C VAL A 193 8.96 -1.35 -4.79
N GLU A 194 9.59 -1.69 -5.92
CA GLU A 194 9.50 -0.92 -7.18
C GLU A 194 8.37 -1.39 -8.10
N ASP A 195 7.80 -2.56 -7.81
CA ASP A 195 6.79 -3.26 -8.61
C ASP A 195 5.40 -3.29 -7.95
N ASN A 196 5.20 -2.54 -6.86
CA ASN A 196 3.97 -2.54 -6.08
C ASN A 196 2.75 -2.05 -6.89
N PRO A 197 1.68 -2.86 -7.07
CA PRO A 197 0.46 -2.44 -7.74
C PRO A 197 -0.53 -1.72 -6.82
N PHE A 198 -0.32 -1.72 -5.50
CA PHE A 198 -1.22 -1.13 -4.52
C PHE A 198 -0.91 0.35 -4.26
N MET A 199 -1.94 1.18 -4.33
CA MET A 199 -1.87 2.57 -3.87
C MET A 199 -1.98 2.62 -2.32
N ALA A 200 -1.48 3.65 -1.63
CA ALA A 200 -1.01 4.94 -2.15
C ALA A 200 0.48 4.95 -2.56
N GLY A 201 1.25 3.94 -2.22
CA GLY A 201 2.70 3.96 -2.32
C GLY A 201 3.30 3.51 -3.65
N ALA A 202 2.49 3.11 -4.63
CA ALA A 202 3.00 2.60 -5.89
C ALA A 202 3.81 3.63 -6.69
N PHE A 203 4.90 3.17 -7.28
CA PHE A 203 5.67 3.87 -8.30
C PHE A 203 6.30 2.83 -9.25
N HIS A 204 6.74 3.29 -10.41
CA HIS A 204 7.40 2.44 -11.40
C HIS A 204 8.92 2.53 -11.21
N GLY A 205 9.55 1.39 -10.96
CA GLY A 205 10.98 1.31 -10.68
C GLY A 205 11.85 1.38 -11.93
N SER A 206 13.11 1.76 -11.74
CA SER A 206 14.08 1.89 -12.81
C SER A 206 14.56 0.56 -13.42
N GLY A 207 14.30 -0.55 -12.74
CA GLY A 207 14.62 -1.91 -13.21
C GLY A 207 13.55 -2.54 -14.09
N GLU A 208 12.39 -1.87 -14.25
CA GLU A 208 11.25 -2.39 -14.98
C GLU A 208 11.28 -2.03 -16.48
N ALA A 209 10.39 -2.66 -17.26
CA ALA A 209 10.21 -2.34 -18.68
C ALA A 209 9.59 -0.94 -18.88
N ASP A 210 9.63 -0.38 -20.10
CA ASP A 210 9.00 0.91 -20.44
C ASP A 210 7.51 0.99 -20.04
N ALA A 211 6.80 -0.14 -20.16
CA ALA A 211 5.49 -0.32 -19.55
C ALA A 211 5.32 -1.78 -19.09
N ILE A 212 4.66 -1.99 -17.95
CA ILE A 212 4.48 -3.31 -17.36
C ILE A 212 3.10 -3.40 -16.67
N ILE A 213 2.48 -4.58 -16.68
CA ILE A 213 1.23 -4.83 -15.97
C ILE A 213 1.52 -5.58 -14.68
N ASN A 214 1.15 -5.00 -13.56
CA ASN A 214 1.16 -5.62 -12.25
C ASN A 214 -0.28 -5.80 -11.74
N VAL A 215 -0.59 -6.97 -11.20
CA VAL A 215 -1.95 -7.30 -10.73
C VAL A 215 -1.93 -7.51 -9.22
N GLY A 216 -2.86 -6.90 -8.53
CA GLY A 216 -3.10 -7.16 -7.11
C GLY A 216 -4.39 -7.95 -6.92
N VAL A 217 -4.29 -9.08 -6.25
CA VAL A 217 -5.46 -9.89 -5.84
C VAL A 217 -5.64 -9.84 -4.34
N SER A 218 -6.90 -9.92 -3.91
CA SER A 218 -7.26 -9.92 -2.51
C SER A 218 -8.29 -11.00 -2.22
N GLY A 219 -8.29 -11.51 -1.01
CA GLY A 219 -9.23 -12.54 -0.60
C GLY A 219 -9.18 -12.86 0.90
N PRO A 220 -9.21 -11.87 1.81
CA PRO A 220 -9.37 -12.14 3.25
C PRO A 220 -10.61 -12.97 3.52
N GLY A 221 -11.73 -12.65 2.86
CA GLY A 221 -12.99 -13.37 3.01
C GLY A 221 -12.89 -14.85 2.62
N VAL A 222 -12.12 -15.17 1.56
CA VAL A 222 -11.91 -16.56 1.14
C VAL A 222 -11.12 -17.35 2.21
N VAL A 223 -10.07 -16.73 2.76
CA VAL A 223 -9.26 -17.32 3.84
C VAL A 223 -10.10 -17.46 5.11
N GLN A 224 -10.87 -16.44 5.47
CA GLN A 224 -11.74 -16.44 6.63
C GLN A 224 -12.79 -17.58 6.53
N ALA A 225 -13.44 -17.74 5.38
CA ALA A 225 -14.40 -18.80 5.14
C ALA A 225 -13.75 -20.18 5.26
N ALA A 226 -12.59 -20.40 4.64
CA ALA A 226 -11.86 -21.64 4.71
C ALA A 226 -11.47 -22.06 6.14
N LEU A 227 -11.23 -21.08 7.03
CA LEU A 227 -10.92 -21.35 8.44
C LEU A 227 -12.18 -21.58 9.30
N LYS A 228 -13.33 -20.95 8.98
CA LYS A 228 -14.59 -21.19 9.68
C LYS A 228 -15.10 -22.62 9.50
N ASP A 229 -14.85 -23.20 8.33
CA ASP A 229 -15.26 -24.57 7.98
C ASP A 229 -14.24 -25.63 8.44
N CYS A 230 -13.22 -25.19 9.22
CA CYS A 230 -12.13 -26.05 9.63
C CYS A 230 -12.31 -26.55 11.06
N ASP A 231 -12.42 -27.87 11.24
CA ASP A 231 -12.45 -28.55 12.54
C ASP A 231 -11.04 -28.73 13.15
N SER A 232 -10.00 -28.18 12.52
CA SER A 232 -8.63 -28.38 12.95
C SER A 232 -8.33 -27.65 14.26
N GLN A 233 -7.68 -28.35 15.19
CA GLN A 233 -7.23 -27.82 16.47
C GLN A 233 -5.72 -27.53 16.48
N ASN A 234 -5.05 -27.63 15.31
CA ASN A 234 -3.61 -27.53 15.30
C ASN A 234 -3.15 -26.49 14.24
N LEU A 235 -2.25 -25.61 14.68
CA LEU A 235 -1.77 -24.47 13.86
C LEU A 235 -1.04 -24.91 12.57
N THR A 236 -0.47 -26.09 12.52
CA THR A 236 0.16 -26.63 11.30
C THR A 236 -0.88 -26.89 10.21
N GLU A 237 -2.01 -27.45 10.57
CA GLU A 237 -3.12 -27.71 9.63
C GLU A 237 -3.77 -26.40 9.19
N ILE A 238 -3.94 -25.44 10.11
CA ILE A 238 -4.41 -24.09 9.79
C ILE A 238 -3.49 -23.45 8.74
N ALA A 239 -2.18 -23.52 8.92
CA ALA A 239 -1.21 -22.99 7.95
C ALA A 239 -1.34 -23.68 6.57
N GLU A 240 -1.58 -24.99 6.52
CA GLU A 240 -1.78 -25.72 5.27
C GLU A 240 -3.09 -25.31 4.56
N ILE A 241 -4.17 -25.05 5.30
CA ILE A 241 -5.44 -24.55 4.74
C ILE A 241 -5.23 -23.17 4.14
N VAL A 242 -4.61 -22.22 4.89
CA VAL A 242 -4.30 -20.89 4.39
C VAL A 242 -3.44 -20.95 3.13
N LYS A 243 -2.40 -21.78 3.13
CA LYS A 243 -1.51 -21.97 1.99
C LYS A 243 -2.24 -22.46 0.74
N LYS A 244 -3.13 -23.48 0.88
CA LYS A 244 -3.93 -24.00 -0.22
C LYS A 244 -4.92 -22.98 -0.76
N THR A 245 -5.53 -22.18 0.11
CA THR A 245 -6.45 -21.11 -0.27
C THR A 245 -5.72 -20.01 -1.03
N ALA A 246 -4.57 -19.57 -0.51
CA ALA A 246 -3.70 -18.59 -1.17
C ALA A 246 -3.24 -19.06 -2.56
N PHE A 247 -2.92 -20.35 -2.72
CA PHE A 247 -2.59 -20.93 -4.02
C PHE A 247 -3.73 -20.74 -5.04
N LYS A 248 -4.99 -21.02 -4.65
CA LYS A 248 -6.15 -20.88 -5.54
C LYS A 248 -6.40 -19.44 -5.96
N ILE A 249 -6.37 -18.51 -5.00
CA ILE A 249 -6.49 -17.06 -5.23
C ILE A 249 -5.44 -16.59 -6.25
N THR A 250 -4.19 -16.99 -6.04
CA THR A 250 -3.07 -16.63 -6.91
C THR A 250 -3.26 -17.08 -8.35
N ARG A 251 -3.75 -18.31 -8.56
CA ARG A 251 -3.97 -18.85 -9.93
C ARG A 251 -4.99 -18.05 -10.72
N VAL A 252 -6.04 -17.56 -10.08
CA VAL A 252 -7.04 -16.71 -10.73
C VAL A 252 -6.44 -15.36 -11.12
N GLY A 253 -5.68 -14.74 -10.22
CA GLY A 253 -5.02 -13.47 -10.49
C GLY A 253 -4.01 -13.55 -11.63
N GLU A 254 -3.21 -14.62 -11.68
CA GLU A 254 -2.25 -14.84 -12.76
C GLU A 254 -2.93 -14.99 -14.12
N LEU A 255 -4.03 -15.75 -14.19
CA LEU A 255 -4.82 -15.90 -15.40
C LEU A 255 -5.29 -14.53 -15.93
N ILE A 256 -5.86 -13.71 -15.05
CA ILE A 256 -6.37 -12.38 -15.42
C ILE A 256 -5.21 -11.45 -15.83
N GLY A 257 -4.08 -11.49 -15.13
CA GLY A 257 -2.90 -10.68 -15.45
C GLY A 257 -2.30 -11.01 -16.82
N GLN A 258 -2.14 -12.29 -17.12
CA GLN A 258 -1.63 -12.75 -18.41
C GLN A 258 -2.59 -12.39 -19.58
N GLU A 259 -3.89 -12.51 -19.37
CA GLU A 259 -4.88 -12.12 -20.39
C GLU A 259 -4.91 -10.60 -20.59
N ALA A 260 -4.81 -9.82 -19.51
CA ALA A 260 -4.68 -8.35 -19.62
C ALA A 260 -3.44 -7.95 -20.42
N ALA A 261 -2.30 -8.57 -20.12
CA ALA A 261 -1.05 -8.35 -20.83
C ALA A 261 -1.18 -8.63 -22.33
N LYS A 262 -1.83 -9.74 -22.67
CA LYS A 262 -2.07 -10.14 -24.06
C LYS A 262 -2.97 -9.16 -24.81
N ILE A 263 -4.06 -8.69 -24.18
CA ILE A 263 -5.01 -7.76 -24.80
C ILE A 263 -4.37 -6.39 -25.00
N LEU A 264 -3.65 -5.90 -23.99
CA LEU A 264 -3.05 -4.57 -23.99
C LEU A 264 -1.72 -4.52 -24.77
N GLY A 265 -1.10 -5.68 -25.06
CA GLY A 265 0.22 -5.73 -25.70
C GLY A 265 1.35 -5.20 -24.81
N ILE A 266 1.17 -5.27 -23.47
CA ILE A 266 2.13 -4.82 -22.46
C ILE A 266 2.58 -6.05 -21.67
N PRO A 267 3.89 -6.22 -21.35
CA PRO A 267 4.37 -7.37 -20.59
C PRO A 267 3.67 -7.53 -19.24
N PHE A 268 3.43 -8.77 -18.82
CA PHE A 268 3.02 -9.09 -17.46
C PHE A 268 4.26 -9.08 -16.55
N GLY A 269 4.20 -8.31 -15.48
CA GLY A 269 5.24 -8.18 -14.47
C GLY A 269 4.99 -9.12 -13.31
N ILE A 270 4.33 -8.62 -12.27
CA ILE A 270 4.11 -9.39 -11.05
C ILE A 270 2.63 -9.52 -10.70
N LEU A 271 2.38 -10.54 -9.90
CA LEU A 271 1.17 -10.75 -9.15
C LEU A 271 1.43 -10.50 -7.67
N ASP A 272 0.76 -9.50 -7.12
CA ASP A 272 0.76 -9.24 -5.69
C ASP A 272 -0.43 -9.95 -5.05
N LEU A 273 -0.13 -10.98 -4.25
CA LEU A 273 -1.12 -11.67 -3.43
C LEU A 273 -1.14 -11.02 -2.05
N SER A 274 -1.96 -10.02 -1.87
CA SER A 274 -2.14 -9.34 -0.60
C SER A 274 -3.53 -9.60 -0.05
N LEU A 275 -3.60 -10.08 1.20
CA LEU A 275 -4.84 -10.05 1.95
C LEU A 275 -5.09 -8.60 2.38
N ALA A 276 -5.63 -7.81 1.46
CA ALA A 276 -5.98 -6.41 1.64
C ALA A 276 -7.48 -6.32 1.93
N PRO A 277 -7.91 -6.13 3.19
CA PRO A 277 -9.31 -6.16 3.58
C PRO A 277 -10.10 -4.99 2.99
N THR A 278 -11.42 -5.07 3.11
CA THR A 278 -12.34 -3.96 2.92
C THR A 278 -13.19 -3.77 4.17
N PRO A 279 -13.89 -2.63 4.32
CA PRO A 279 -14.81 -2.44 5.44
C PRO A 279 -16.03 -3.38 5.42
N ALA A 280 -16.19 -4.17 4.38
CA ALA A 280 -17.30 -5.12 4.24
C ALA A 280 -17.18 -6.26 5.27
N VAL A 281 -18.30 -6.61 5.89
CA VAL A 281 -18.37 -7.76 6.79
C VAL A 281 -18.00 -9.03 6.03
N GLY A 282 -17.10 -9.83 6.61
CA GLY A 282 -16.61 -11.06 6.00
C GLY A 282 -15.37 -10.90 5.13
N ASP A 283 -14.75 -9.71 5.07
CA ASP A 283 -13.51 -9.43 4.33
C ASP A 283 -12.46 -8.78 5.26
N SER A 284 -12.13 -9.44 6.36
CA SER A 284 -11.29 -8.90 7.44
C SER A 284 -10.11 -9.80 7.77
N VAL A 285 -8.91 -9.22 7.81
CA VAL A 285 -7.70 -9.90 8.30
C VAL A 285 -7.76 -10.10 9.82
N ALA A 286 -8.29 -9.13 10.57
CA ALA A 286 -8.49 -9.29 12.02
C ALA A 286 -9.36 -10.51 12.33
N ARG A 287 -10.44 -10.72 11.58
CA ARG A 287 -11.33 -11.88 11.77
C ARG A 287 -10.67 -13.21 11.38
N ILE A 288 -9.73 -13.20 10.44
CA ILE A 288 -8.90 -14.39 10.16
C ILE A 288 -8.07 -14.74 11.41
N LEU A 289 -7.44 -13.75 12.05
CA LEU A 289 -6.64 -13.96 13.25
C LEU A 289 -7.50 -14.47 14.42
N GLU A 290 -8.72 -13.94 14.57
CA GLU A 290 -9.69 -14.39 15.56
C GLU A 290 -10.17 -15.83 15.27
N ALA A 291 -10.39 -16.20 14.02
CA ALA A 291 -10.70 -17.56 13.63
C ALA A 291 -9.59 -18.58 13.97
N MET A 292 -8.35 -18.11 14.13
CA MET A 292 -7.25 -18.94 14.62
C MET A 292 -7.28 -19.17 16.15
N GLY A 293 -8.27 -18.63 16.86
CA GLY A 293 -8.47 -18.83 18.30
C GLY A 293 -8.18 -17.61 19.17
N LEU A 294 -8.02 -16.42 18.61
CA LEU A 294 -7.93 -15.18 19.37
C LEU A 294 -9.32 -14.63 19.67
N THR A 295 -9.55 -14.15 20.87
CA THR A 295 -10.85 -13.55 21.25
C THR A 295 -11.08 -12.23 20.51
N VAL A 296 -10.04 -11.39 20.43
CA VAL A 296 -10.04 -10.09 19.74
C VAL A 296 -8.65 -9.86 19.16
N CYS A 297 -8.58 -9.33 17.94
CA CYS A 297 -7.34 -8.89 17.36
C CYS A 297 -6.69 -7.79 18.23
N GLY A 298 -5.40 -7.89 18.47
CA GLY A 298 -4.68 -7.01 19.41
C GLY A 298 -4.30 -7.68 20.73
N THR A 299 -4.96 -8.77 21.14
CA THR A 299 -4.58 -9.54 22.33
C THR A 299 -3.19 -10.19 22.16
N HIS A 300 -2.61 -10.66 23.28
CA HIS A 300 -1.38 -11.46 23.22
C HIS A 300 -1.59 -12.69 22.32
N GLY A 301 -0.61 -12.99 21.45
CA GLY A 301 -0.73 -14.02 20.41
C GLY A 301 -1.01 -13.46 19.01
N THR A 302 -1.60 -12.26 18.87
CA THR A 302 -1.94 -11.68 17.56
C THR A 302 -0.73 -11.58 16.62
N THR A 303 0.42 -11.12 17.09
CA THR A 303 1.64 -11.04 16.29
C THR A 303 2.11 -12.42 15.81
N ALA A 304 1.99 -13.46 16.65
CA ALA A 304 2.35 -14.83 16.27
C ALA A 304 1.37 -15.41 15.23
N ALA A 305 0.06 -15.20 15.42
CA ALA A 305 -0.97 -15.61 14.45
C ALA A 305 -0.78 -14.90 13.10
N LEU A 306 -0.46 -13.60 13.12
CA LEU A 306 -0.17 -12.83 11.91
C LEU A 306 1.10 -13.33 11.20
N ALA A 307 2.14 -13.71 11.94
CA ALA A 307 3.34 -14.31 11.37
C ALA A 307 3.03 -15.62 10.63
N LEU A 308 2.21 -16.50 11.23
CA LEU A 308 1.74 -17.72 10.59
C LEU A 308 0.94 -17.41 9.33
N LEU A 309 -0.03 -16.49 9.42
CA LEU A 309 -0.87 -16.08 8.28
C LEU A 309 -0.01 -15.56 7.12
N ASN A 310 0.86 -14.61 7.40
CA ASN A 310 1.69 -13.94 6.39
C ASN A 310 2.62 -14.93 5.67
N ASP A 311 3.27 -15.84 6.41
CA ASP A 311 4.15 -16.87 5.86
C ASP A 311 3.37 -17.89 5.01
N ALA A 312 2.22 -18.36 5.50
CA ALA A 312 1.40 -19.33 4.78
C ALA A 312 0.85 -18.75 3.45
N VAL A 313 0.41 -17.48 3.46
CA VAL A 313 -0.04 -16.76 2.25
C VAL A 313 1.09 -16.66 1.24
N LYS A 314 2.28 -16.22 1.64
CA LYS A 314 3.45 -16.12 0.75
C LYS A 314 3.85 -17.47 0.16
N LYS A 315 3.87 -18.52 0.96
CA LYS A 315 4.16 -19.88 0.49
C LYS A 315 3.14 -20.38 -0.52
N GLY A 316 1.85 -20.13 -0.29
CA GLY A 316 0.78 -20.46 -1.23
C GLY A 316 0.92 -19.75 -2.56
N GLY A 317 1.18 -18.45 -2.52
CA GLY A 317 1.44 -17.62 -3.71
C GLY A 317 2.64 -18.12 -4.53
N MET A 318 3.79 -18.27 -3.89
CA MET A 318 5.02 -18.75 -4.55
C MET A 318 4.90 -20.15 -5.16
N MET A 319 4.06 -21.01 -4.60
CA MET A 319 3.77 -22.33 -5.18
C MET A 319 2.86 -22.26 -6.41
N ALA A 320 2.05 -21.21 -6.52
CA ALA A 320 1.06 -21.04 -7.59
C ALA A 320 1.63 -20.32 -8.82
N SER A 321 2.54 -19.38 -8.64
CA SER A 321 3.10 -18.53 -9.70
C SER A 321 4.55 -18.16 -9.43
N SER A 322 5.36 -18.12 -10.49
CA SER A 322 6.73 -17.59 -10.44
C SER A 322 6.77 -16.05 -10.50
N ALA A 323 5.63 -15.41 -10.76
CA ALA A 323 5.51 -13.95 -10.90
C ALA A 323 5.06 -13.26 -9.59
N VAL A 324 5.08 -13.94 -8.45
CA VAL A 324 4.69 -13.32 -7.18
C VAL A 324 5.71 -12.26 -6.76
N GLY A 325 5.23 -11.06 -6.49
CA GLY A 325 6.06 -9.91 -6.12
C GLY A 325 5.28 -8.87 -5.29
N GLY A 326 5.70 -7.62 -5.36
CA GLY A 326 5.06 -6.51 -4.67
C GLY A 326 5.11 -6.61 -3.15
N LEU A 327 4.00 -6.32 -2.52
CA LEU A 327 3.81 -6.35 -1.06
C LEU A 327 3.16 -7.64 -0.54
N SER A 328 3.10 -8.69 -1.36
CA SER A 328 2.42 -9.96 -1.06
C SER A 328 2.45 -10.38 0.40
N GLY A 329 1.29 -10.72 0.96
CA GLY A 329 1.11 -11.16 2.35
C GLY A 329 -0.14 -10.58 3.00
N ALA A 330 -0.13 -10.40 4.31
CA ALA A 330 -1.26 -9.87 5.07
C ALA A 330 -1.09 -8.37 5.36
N PHE A 331 -2.09 -7.56 4.97
CA PHE A 331 -2.21 -6.15 5.30
C PHE A 331 -2.99 -5.96 6.60
N ILE A 332 -2.69 -4.87 7.32
CA ILE A 332 -3.35 -4.54 8.59
C ILE A 332 -3.81 -3.07 8.63
N PRO A 333 -4.52 -2.57 7.59
CA PRO A 333 -5.04 -1.20 7.61
C PRO A 333 -6.15 -1.09 8.65
N VAL A 334 -6.13 -0.01 9.45
CA VAL A 334 -7.11 0.12 10.53
C VAL A 334 -8.48 0.50 9.99
N SER A 335 -8.59 1.45 9.06
CA SER A 335 -9.89 1.93 8.57
C SER A 335 -10.54 1.01 7.52
N GLU A 336 -9.76 0.16 6.87
CA GLU A 336 -10.22 -0.69 5.77
C GLU A 336 -10.61 -2.11 6.23
N ASP A 337 -10.58 -2.40 7.55
CA ASP A 337 -10.84 -3.73 8.13
C ASP A 337 -11.81 -3.62 9.31
N GLU A 338 -13.02 -4.17 9.16
CA GLU A 338 -14.07 -4.06 10.19
C GLU A 338 -13.65 -4.66 11.55
N GLY A 339 -12.82 -5.70 11.53
CA GLY A 339 -12.30 -6.29 12.76
C GLY A 339 -11.19 -5.46 13.40
N MET A 340 -10.32 -4.81 12.60
CA MET A 340 -9.32 -3.86 13.12
C MET A 340 -10.00 -2.62 13.71
N ILE A 341 -11.03 -2.09 13.04
CA ILE A 341 -11.85 -0.99 13.55
C ILE A 341 -12.42 -1.36 14.92
N ALA A 342 -13.13 -2.47 15.03
CA ALA A 342 -13.75 -2.92 16.27
C ALA A 342 -12.72 -3.15 17.39
N ALA A 343 -11.56 -3.71 17.06
CA ALA A 343 -10.48 -3.95 18.00
C ALA A 343 -9.84 -2.63 18.50
N ALA A 344 -9.70 -1.63 17.63
CA ALA A 344 -9.20 -0.31 17.99
C ALA A 344 -10.22 0.48 18.83
N GLU A 345 -11.50 0.44 18.48
CA GLU A 345 -12.59 1.05 19.28
C GLU A 345 -12.69 0.47 20.69
N SER A 346 -12.45 -0.83 20.84
CA SER A 346 -12.42 -1.48 22.17
C SER A 346 -11.18 -1.14 22.99
N GLY A 347 -10.18 -0.46 22.41
CA GLY A 347 -8.89 -0.16 23.04
C GLY A 347 -7.96 -1.36 23.20
N ILE A 348 -8.31 -2.53 22.69
CA ILE A 348 -7.45 -3.73 22.74
C ILE A 348 -6.34 -3.66 21.69
N LEU A 349 -6.66 -3.17 20.49
CA LEU A 349 -5.68 -2.88 19.46
C LEU A 349 -5.13 -1.47 19.66
N THR A 350 -3.91 -1.35 20.12
CA THR A 350 -3.20 -0.09 20.34
C THR A 350 -2.17 0.17 19.25
N LEU A 351 -1.67 1.41 19.14
CA LEU A 351 -0.62 1.77 18.20
C LEU A 351 0.66 0.93 18.44
N ASP A 352 1.10 0.77 19.70
CA ASP A 352 2.25 -0.09 20.03
C ASP A 352 2.04 -1.55 19.58
N LYS A 353 0.80 -2.03 19.66
CA LYS A 353 0.48 -3.38 19.20
C LYS A 353 0.52 -3.48 17.68
N LEU A 354 0.03 -2.47 16.98
CA LEU A 354 0.17 -2.38 15.52
C LEU A 354 1.65 -2.35 15.11
N GLU A 355 2.48 -1.53 15.75
CA GLU A 355 3.94 -1.49 15.50
C GLU A 355 4.57 -2.87 15.68
N ALA A 356 4.24 -3.58 16.77
CA ALA A 356 4.72 -4.96 16.94
C ALA A 356 4.23 -5.93 15.84
N MET A 357 3.02 -5.74 15.34
CA MET A 357 2.46 -6.54 14.23
C MET A 357 3.15 -6.22 12.90
N THR A 358 3.62 -4.99 12.69
CA THR A 358 4.32 -4.60 11.46
C THR A 358 5.66 -5.30 11.29
N ALA A 359 6.25 -5.83 12.34
CA ALA A 359 7.44 -6.69 12.24
C ALA A 359 7.19 -7.96 11.42
N VAL A 360 5.96 -8.43 11.32
CA VAL A 360 5.59 -9.70 10.69
C VAL A 360 4.51 -9.57 9.59
N CYS A 361 3.85 -8.43 9.44
CA CYS A 361 2.93 -8.16 8.32
C CYS A 361 3.68 -7.90 7.01
N SER A 362 2.96 -7.64 5.93
CA SER A 362 3.60 -7.38 4.63
C SER A 362 3.86 -5.90 4.34
N VAL A 363 3.19 -4.98 5.02
CA VAL A 363 3.29 -3.54 4.70
C VAL A 363 3.83 -2.72 5.88
N GLY A 364 3.04 -2.46 6.92
CA GLY A 364 3.38 -1.54 8.00
C GLY A 364 2.13 -0.94 8.65
N LEU A 365 2.27 0.22 9.27
CA LEU A 365 1.15 1.02 9.76
C LEU A 365 0.38 1.59 8.58
N ASP A 366 -0.89 1.24 8.50
CA ASP A 366 -1.71 1.61 7.36
C ASP A 366 -3.08 2.17 7.79
N MET A 367 -3.46 3.29 7.19
CA MET A 367 -4.74 3.98 7.46
C MET A 367 -5.02 4.19 8.95
N VAL A 368 -4.01 4.67 9.68
CA VAL A 368 -4.11 4.93 11.12
C VAL A 368 -4.48 6.39 11.35
N ALA A 369 -5.70 6.63 11.87
CA ALA A 369 -6.14 7.95 12.28
C ALA A 369 -5.62 8.28 13.68
N VAL A 370 -5.05 9.49 13.85
CA VAL A 370 -4.53 10.02 15.12
C VAL A 370 -5.10 11.40 15.41
N PRO A 371 -5.04 11.91 16.66
CA PRO A 371 -5.50 13.25 16.97
C PRO A 371 -4.91 14.32 16.05
N GLY A 372 -5.74 15.27 15.66
CA GLY A 372 -5.33 16.33 14.73
C GLY A 372 -4.24 17.26 15.27
N ASP A 373 -4.08 17.35 16.58
CA ASP A 373 -3.04 18.11 17.29
C ASP A 373 -1.72 17.32 17.47
N THR A 374 -1.67 16.06 17.01
CA THR A 374 -0.42 15.27 17.03
C THR A 374 0.71 16.05 16.36
N SER A 375 1.81 16.20 17.11
CA SER A 375 2.95 17.01 16.64
C SER A 375 3.70 16.34 15.49
N ALA A 376 4.31 17.15 14.61
CA ALA A 376 5.20 16.63 13.57
C ALA A 376 6.36 15.80 14.16
N ALA A 377 6.84 16.16 15.37
CA ALA A 377 7.88 15.39 16.05
C ALA A 377 7.39 13.98 16.43
N THR A 378 6.16 13.85 16.94
CA THR A 378 5.54 12.54 17.27
C THR A 378 5.37 11.70 15.99
N ILE A 379 4.87 12.29 14.90
CA ILE A 379 4.73 11.62 13.60
C ILE A 379 6.10 11.15 13.10
N ALA A 380 7.14 11.97 13.23
CA ALA A 380 8.51 11.61 12.86
C ALA A 380 9.06 10.46 13.71
N GLY A 381 8.72 10.41 15.00
CA GLY A 381 9.06 9.29 15.89
C GLY A 381 8.44 7.98 15.40
N ILE A 382 7.15 7.97 15.11
CA ILE A 382 6.42 6.81 14.56
C ILE A 382 7.05 6.34 13.23
N ILE A 383 7.35 7.28 12.33
CA ILE A 383 8.01 6.95 11.06
C ILE A 383 9.40 6.32 11.30
N ALA A 384 10.16 6.85 12.26
CA ALA A 384 11.49 6.33 12.59
C ALA A 384 11.43 4.92 13.18
N ASP A 385 10.47 4.63 14.05
CA ASP A 385 10.27 3.32 14.67
C ASP A 385 9.87 2.27 13.62
N GLU A 386 8.93 2.58 12.75
CA GLU A 386 8.55 1.72 11.62
C GLU A 386 9.71 1.49 10.65
N ALA A 387 10.47 2.53 10.34
CA ALA A 387 11.65 2.39 9.50
C ALA A 387 12.72 1.51 10.15
N ALA A 388 12.90 1.58 11.46
CA ALA A 388 13.82 0.72 12.21
C ALA A 388 13.37 -0.74 12.15
N ILE A 389 12.08 -1.03 12.33
CA ILE A 389 11.51 -2.37 12.17
C ILE A 389 11.80 -2.91 10.77
N GLY A 390 11.52 -2.13 9.73
CA GLY A 390 11.77 -2.52 8.34
C GLY A 390 13.24 -2.74 8.04
N MET A 391 14.08 -1.84 8.48
CA MET A 391 15.53 -1.89 8.26
C MET A 391 16.17 -3.14 8.90
N ILE A 392 15.85 -3.42 10.15
CA ILE A 392 16.43 -4.56 10.90
C ILE A 392 15.93 -5.90 10.36
N ASN A 393 14.64 -5.97 10.02
CA ASN A 393 14.02 -7.22 9.55
C ASN A 393 14.19 -7.45 8.04
N SER A 394 14.84 -6.54 7.30
CA SER A 394 15.02 -6.61 5.84
C SER A 394 13.68 -6.76 5.10
N LYS A 395 12.67 -6.04 5.56
CA LYS A 395 11.32 -6.03 4.98
C LYS A 395 10.85 -4.61 4.68
N THR A 396 9.88 -4.48 3.79
CA THR A 396 9.18 -3.22 3.58
C THR A 396 8.36 -2.88 4.82
N THR A 397 8.50 -1.65 5.30
CA THR A 397 7.55 -1.01 6.20
C THR A 397 7.08 0.30 5.62
N ALA A 398 5.81 0.60 5.88
CA ALA A 398 5.12 1.80 5.42
C ALA A 398 4.45 2.50 6.59
N VAL A 399 4.31 3.82 6.49
CA VAL A 399 3.50 4.62 7.41
C VAL A 399 2.52 5.45 6.59
N ARG A 400 1.23 5.13 6.73
CA ARG A 400 0.09 5.92 6.25
C ARG A 400 -0.71 6.34 7.49
N ILE A 401 -0.28 7.47 8.09
CA ILE A 401 -0.85 8.05 9.30
C ILE A 401 -1.61 9.32 8.96
N ILE A 402 -2.76 9.51 9.58
CA ILE A 402 -3.70 10.59 9.25
C ILE A 402 -4.01 11.38 10.51
N PRO A 403 -3.36 12.53 10.73
CA PRO A 403 -3.76 13.48 11.76
C PRO A 403 -5.10 14.10 11.37
N VAL A 404 -6.17 13.82 12.13
CA VAL A 404 -7.54 14.24 11.80
C VAL A 404 -7.81 15.60 12.40
N THR A 405 -7.64 16.65 11.60
CA THR A 405 -7.77 18.04 12.06
C THR A 405 -9.14 18.30 12.70
N GLY A 406 -9.11 18.82 13.92
CA GLY A 406 -10.31 19.17 14.69
C GLY A 406 -10.94 18.00 15.48
N LYS A 407 -10.34 16.81 15.42
CA LYS A 407 -10.84 15.63 16.16
C LYS A 407 -9.77 15.05 17.08
N GLY A 408 -10.23 14.34 18.13
CA GLY A 408 -9.41 13.72 19.15
C GLY A 408 -9.83 12.28 19.48
N VAL A 409 -9.15 11.68 20.45
CA VAL A 409 -9.44 10.31 20.93
C VAL A 409 -10.91 10.20 21.38
N GLY A 410 -11.57 9.12 20.98
CA GLY A 410 -12.99 8.87 21.23
C GLY A 410 -13.92 9.32 20.09
N GLU A 411 -13.37 9.98 19.08
CA GLU A 411 -14.06 10.33 17.85
C GLU A 411 -13.61 9.40 16.70
N SER A 412 -14.24 9.54 15.54
CA SER A 412 -13.92 8.77 14.33
C SER A 412 -13.93 9.67 13.10
N VAL A 413 -13.31 9.19 12.02
CA VAL A 413 -13.31 9.83 10.71
C VAL A 413 -13.77 8.84 9.64
N ASP A 414 -14.61 9.30 8.72
CA ASP A 414 -15.10 8.53 7.58
C ASP A 414 -14.35 8.97 6.30
N PHE A 415 -13.61 8.06 5.73
CA PHE A 415 -12.89 8.27 4.47
C PHE A 415 -13.71 7.85 3.24
N GLY A 416 -14.80 7.13 3.46
CA GLY A 416 -15.71 6.65 2.42
C GLY A 416 -15.20 5.50 1.57
N GLY A 417 -16.14 4.82 0.91
CA GLY A 417 -15.85 3.76 -0.05
C GLY A 417 -14.98 2.63 0.52
N LEU A 418 -13.94 2.26 -0.22
CA LEU A 418 -13.00 1.20 0.20
C LEU A 418 -12.05 1.63 1.34
N LEU A 419 -11.89 2.93 1.57
CA LEU A 419 -11.02 3.43 2.64
C LEU A 419 -11.71 3.35 4.02
N GLY A 420 -13.03 3.18 4.06
CA GLY A 420 -13.82 2.96 5.26
C GLY A 420 -13.79 4.09 6.26
N TYR A 421 -13.88 3.77 7.54
CA TYR A 421 -13.76 4.73 8.62
C TYR A 421 -12.76 4.24 9.68
N ALA A 422 -12.21 5.17 10.47
CA ALA A 422 -11.29 4.83 11.55
C ALA A 422 -11.65 5.53 12.85
N PRO A 423 -11.57 4.84 14.01
CA PRO A 423 -11.48 5.49 15.30
C PRO A 423 -10.15 6.24 15.42
N ILE A 424 -10.15 7.37 16.10
CA ILE A 424 -8.94 8.13 16.36
C ILE A 424 -8.15 7.46 17.49
N MET A 425 -7.01 6.88 17.15
CA MET A 425 -6.18 6.11 18.06
C MET A 425 -5.29 7.04 18.90
N PRO A 426 -5.16 6.78 20.20
CA PRO A 426 -4.27 7.57 21.05
C PRO A 426 -2.80 7.38 20.66
N VAL A 427 -2.04 8.48 20.68
CA VAL A 427 -0.58 8.48 20.61
C VAL A 427 0.02 8.62 22.01
N LYS A 428 1.27 8.16 22.19
CA LYS A 428 1.95 8.28 23.49
C LYS A 428 2.19 9.74 23.86
N GLU A 429 1.94 10.07 25.11
CA GLU A 429 2.42 11.30 25.71
C GLU A 429 3.94 11.25 25.91
N GLY A 430 4.60 12.35 25.69
CA GLY A 430 6.04 12.46 25.76
C GLY A 430 6.66 12.94 24.46
N SER A 431 7.73 13.72 24.57
CA SER A 431 8.37 14.35 23.41
C SER A 431 9.59 13.56 22.94
N CYS A 432 9.61 13.20 21.66
CA CYS A 432 10.78 12.69 20.96
C CYS A 432 11.49 13.79 20.13
N GLU A 433 11.11 15.05 20.30
CA GLU A 433 11.57 16.18 19.49
C GLU A 433 13.10 16.31 19.45
N VAL A 434 13.77 16.18 20.60
CA VAL A 434 15.23 16.26 20.67
C VAL A 434 15.88 15.13 19.86
N PHE A 435 15.33 13.92 19.92
CA PHE A 435 15.82 12.77 19.16
C PHE A 435 15.67 13.00 17.66
N VAL A 436 14.48 13.37 17.21
CA VAL A 436 14.19 13.60 15.79
C VAL A 436 14.99 14.76 15.23
N ASN A 437 15.16 15.85 15.99
CA ASN A 437 15.92 17.03 15.57
C ASN A 437 17.43 16.84 15.52
N ARG A 438 17.97 15.70 15.99
CA ARG A 438 19.39 15.38 15.76
C ARG A 438 19.71 15.22 14.28
N GLY A 439 18.72 14.81 13.46
CA GLY A 439 18.90 14.65 12.02
C GLY A 439 19.96 13.61 11.64
N GLY A 440 20.52 13.77 10.46
CA GLY A 440 21.56 12.87 9.96
C GLY A 440 21.04 11.49 9.59
N ARG A 441 21.72 10.43 10.02
CA ARG A 441 21.38 9.06 9.61
C ARG A 441 21.48 8.07 10.76
N ILE A 442 20.49 7.19 10.89
CA ILE A 442 20.64 5.93 11.62
C ILE A 442 21.35 4.95 10.67
N PRO A 443 22.56 4.45 11.04
CA PRO A 443 23.35 3.60 10.16
C PRO A 443 22.64 2.30 9.80
N ALA A 444 23.01 1.71 8.66
CA ALA A 444 22.57 0.37 8.30
C ALA A 444 23.03 -0.66 9.36
N PRO A 445 22.22 -1.69 9.66
CA PRO A 445 22.56 -2.68 10.69
C PRO A 445 23.71 -3.56 10.26
N VAL A 446 24.40 -4.15 11.24
CA VAL A 446 25.43 -5.16 11.00
C VAL A 446 24.77 -6.46 10.58
N GLN A 447 24.89 -6.83 9.31
CA GLN A 447 24.16 -7.97 8.71
C GLN A 447 24.62 -9.34 9.24
N SER A 448 25.86 -9.44 9.73
CA SER A 448 26.42 -10.69 10.27
C SER A 448 26.01 -10.98 11.70
N MET A 449 25.43 -10.00 12.40
CA MET A 449 25.02 -10.13 13.81
C MET A 449 23.50 -10.01 13.89
N LYS A 450 22.82 -11.10 13.55
CA LYS A 450 21.37 -11.22 13.74
C LYS A 450 21.14 -11.97 15.05
N ASN A 451 20.75 -11.24 16.05
CA ASN A 451 20.35 -11.82 17.34
C ASN A 451 18.87 -12.14 17.36
#